data_f7d7697cddd7c0dc0d19dcd63634a4fb
#
_entry.id   f7d7697cddd7c0dc0d19dcd63634a4fb
#
_cell.length_a   1.000
_cell.length_b   1.000
_cell.length_c   1.000
_cell.angle_alpha   90.00
_cell.angle_beta   90.00
_cell.angle_gamma   90.00
#
_symmetry.space_group_name_H-M   'P 1'
#
loop_
_entity.id
_entity.type
_entity.pdbx_description
1 polymer ?
#
loop_
_entity_poly.entity_id
_entity_poly.type
_entity_poly.pdbx_seq_one_letter_code
_entity_poly.pdbx_strand_id
1 'polypeptide(L)'
;MEQQHIVGVHGIKQGRTSRRELIKDWNKALNRGITALHGQDVVRSDPRLIPTLEIPHWSSLLARGADRLGPSDFFPDDSTALTADEEAFIVEAMDDLLTPQERALAEELDPTTLGLPKLPPSVTRRAMVYDRRTPDSVVGKLITCLREVRFYLKHPNLASKVQEHVVKAFSDDTATVVIGHSLGSVIAYDLIRQEQIAAPGTAVHTFVTCGSPLGIPAVRRAMNIPGPELLAMPAHVKWLNVYDPDDVVTGAAGLALGARNVTDVEVDNGNIDPHAVQAYLRTLPVARAATRSLS
;
A
#
# COMPACT_ATOMS: atom_id res chain seq x y z
N MET A 1 -11.28 12.87 25.27
CA MET A 1 -11.25 12.50 23.83
C MET A 1 -11.88 11.15 23.68
N GLU A 2 -12.63 10.92 22.62
CA GLU A 2 -13.16 9.61 22.30
C GLU A 2 -12.02 8.72 21.76
N GLN A 3 -12.03 7.43 22.13
CA GLN A 3 -11.04 6.46 21.64
C GLN A 3 -11.28 6.21 20.16
N GLN A 4 -10.22 6.28 19.33
CA GLN A 4 -10.34 5.99 17.92
C GLN A 4 -10.46 4.49 17.67
N HIS A 5 -11.27 4.12 16.66
CA HIS A 5 -11.31 2.77 16.14
C HIS A 5 -10.68 2.75 14.74
N ILE A 6 -9.65 1.95 14.57
CA ILE A 6 -8.87 1.86 13.32
C ILE A 6 -9.15 0.53 12.63
N VAL A 7 -9.45 0.59 11.34
CA VAL A 7 -9.38 -0.58 10.46
C VAL A 7 -8.12 -0.52 9.60
N GLY A 8 -7.25 -1.51 9.77
CA GLY A 8 -6.01 -1.65 9.00
C GLY A 8 -6.20 -2.57 7.79
N VAL A 9 -5.92 -2.08 6.58
CA VAL A 9 -5.95 -2.88 5.34
C VAL A 9 -4.50 -3.17 4.93
N HIS A 10 -4.07 -4.42 5.14
CA HIS A 10 -2.69 -4.85 4.93
C HIS A 10 -2.38 -5.16 3.45
N GLY A 11 -1.07 -5.19 3.11
CA GLY A 11 -0.57 -5.71 1.82
C GLY A 11 -0.66 -7.24 1.74
N ILE A 12 -0.19 -7.81 0.63
CA ILE A 12 -0.48 -9.22 0.28
C ILE A 12 0.34 -10.26 1.05
N LYS A 13 1.63 -10.04 1.29
CA LYS A 13 2.55 -11.06 1.85
C LYS A 13 2.25 -11.51 3.29
N GLN A 14 1.01 -11.34 3.74
CA GLN A 14 0.57 -11.72 5.09
C GLN A 14 -0.11 -13.11 5.16
N GLY A 15 -0.19 -13.84 4.06
CA GLY A 15 -0.89 -15.13 4.00
C GLY A 15 -0.34 -16.22 4.92
N ARG A 16 0.95 -16.11 5.33
CA ARG A 16 1.60 -17.03 6.28
C ARG A 16 1.57 -16.52 7.72
N THR A 17 1.17 -15.27 7.96
CA THR A 17 1.05 -14.65 9.27
C THR A 17 -0.38 -14.85 9.78
N SER A 18 -0.57 -15.27 11.02
CA SER A 18 -1.92 -15.34 11.56
C SER A 18 -2.51 -13.95 11.79
N ARG A 19 -3.85 -13.81 11.74
CA ARG A 19 -4.54 -12.54 12.04
C ARG A 19 -4.10 -11.98 13.39
N ARG A 20 -3.93 -12.84 14.40
CA ARG A 20 -3.52 -12.43 15.75
C ARG A 20 -2.11 -11.84 15.78
N GLU A 21 -1.16 -12.44 15.06
CA GLU A 21 0.21 -11.94 14.96
C GLU A 21 0.24 -10.61 14.20
N LEU A 22 -0.50 -10.51 13.10
CA LEU A 22 -0.59 -9.29 12.32
C LEU A 22 -1.12 -8.12 13.17
N ILE A 23 -2.23 -8.30 13.89
CA ILE A 23 -2.78 -7.30 14.81
C ILE A 23 -1.77 -6.95 15.90
N LYS A 24 -1.09 -7.93 16.48
CA LYS A 24 -0.07 -7.72 17.52
C LYS A 24 1.08 -6.86 17.01
N ASP A 25 1.59 -7.14 15.82
CA ASP A 25 2.73 -6.43 15.23
C ASP A 25 2.37 -4.99 14.85
N TRP A 26 1.18 -4.80 14.27
CA TRP A 26 0.68 -3.46 13.97
C TRP A 26 0.47 -2.64 15.24
N ASN A 27 -0.22 -3.19 16.24
CA ASN A 27 -0.40 -2.53 17.54
C ASN A 27 0.92 -2.15 18.20
N LYS A 28 1.91 -3.07 18.17
CA LYS A 28 3.23 -2.80 18.76
C LYS A 28 3.93 -1.62 18.07
N ALA A 29 3.86 -1.55 16.75
CA ALA A 29 4.46 -0.46 15.98
C ALA A 29 3.73 0.86 16.22
N LEU A 30 2.39 0.85 16.11
CA LEU A 30 1.55 2.03 16.32
C LEU A 30 1.70 2.59 17.74
N ASN A 31 1.69 1.73 18.76
CA ASN A 31 1.86 2.16 20.15
C ASN A 31 3.25 2.79 20.41
N ARG A 32 4.29 2.35 19.70
CA ARG A 32 5.60 3.02 19.76
C ARG A 32 5.52 4.44 19.21
N GLY A 33 4.86 4.66 18.08
CA GLY A 33 4.65 5.97 17.51
C GLY A 33 3.82 6.87 18.43
N ILE A 34 2.72 6.35 19.00
CA ILE A 34 1.85 7.07 19.95
C ILE A 34 2.63 7.45 21.22
N THR A 35 3.44 6.54 21.75
CA THR A 35 4.28 6.81 22.91
C THR A 35 5.36 7.86 22.59
N ALA A 36 5.94 7.81 21.41
CA ALA A 36 6.90 8.84 20.97
C ALA A 36 6.25 10.22 20.80
N LEU A 37 4.98 10.27 20.36
CA LEU A 37 4.23 11.51 20.18
C LEU A 37 3.79 12.15 21.51
N HIS A 38 3.27 11.36 22.44
CA HIS A 38 2.61 11.87 23.66
C HIS A 38 3.45 11.73 24.93
N GLY A 39 4.47 10.88 24.93
CA GLY A 39 5.21 10.48 26.11
C GLY A 39 4.56 9.30 26.87
N GLN A 40 5.38 8.47 27.49
CA GLN A 40 4.96 7.23 28.14
C GLN A 40 3.99 7.47 29.30
N ASP A 41 4.23 8.51 30.10
CA ASP A 41 3.39 8.80 31.28
C ASP A 41 2.01 9.31 30.86
N VAL A 42 1.94 10.10 29.79
CA VAL A 42 0.65 10.58 29.24
C VAL A 42 -0.17 9.40 28.71
N VAL A 43 0.45 8.48 27.96
CA VAL A 43 -0.23 7.30 27.43
C VAL A 43 -0.70 6.37 28.56
N ARG A 44 0.05 6.24 29.65
CA ARG A 44 -0.37 5.48 30.83
C ARG A 44 -1.54 6.14 31.58
N SER A 45 -1.58 7.46 31.64
CA SER A 45 -2.62 8.21 32.33
C SER A 45 -3.92 8.31 31.54
N ASP A 46 -3.86 8.24 30.20
CA ASP A 46 -5.04 8.24 29.32
C ASP A 46 -4.99 7.06 28.33
N PRO A 47 -5.47 5.87 28.74
CA PRO A 47 -5.51 4.69 27.87
C PRO A 47 -6.32 4.85 26.58
N ARG A 48 -7.21 5.87 26.50
CA ARG A 48 -8.00 6.17 25.28
C ARG A 48 -7.15 6.69 24.13
N LEU A 49 -5.91 7.09 24.39
CA LEU A 49 -4.92 7.40 23.35
C LEU A 49 -4.50 6.17 22.55
N ILE A 50 -4.66 4.97 23.10
CA ILE A 50 -4.40 3.73 22.37
C ILE A 50 -5.68 3.35 21.61
N PRO A 51 -5.70 3.41 20.29
CA PRO A 51 -6.86 3.06 19.49
C PRO A 51 -7.16 1.56 19.58
N THR A 52 -8.42 1.20 19.34
CA THR A 52 -8.74 -0.18 18.98
C THR A 52 -8.33 -0.41 17.53
N LEU A 53 -7.78 -1.58 17.23
CA LEU A 53 -7.32 -1.93 15.89
C LEU A 53 -7.95 -3.23 15.43
N GLU A 54 -8.65 -3.18 14.32
CA GLU A 54 -9.10 -4.34 13.59
C GLU A 54 -8.32 -4.47 12.26
N ILE A 55 -7.97 -5.71 11.88
CA ILE A 55 -7.37 -6.01 10.60
C ILE A 55 -8.12 -7.17 9.95
N PRO A 56 -8.91 -6.91 8.90
CA PRO A 56 -9.49 -7.96 8.08
C PRO A 56 -8.37 -8.72 7.36
N HIS A 57 -8.14 -9.97 7.76
CA HIS A 57 -7.05 -10.80 7.22
C HIS A 57 -7.48 -11.43 5.88
N TRP A 58 -7.61 -10.62 4.85
CA TRP A 58 -8.10 -11.00 3.53
C TRP A 58 -7.14 -11.92 2.77
N SER A 59 -5.81 -11.80 2.97
CA SER A 59 -4.84 -12.70 2.32
C SER A 59 -5.00 -14.17 2.72
N SER A 60 -5.65 -14.45 3.85
CA SER A 60 -6.01 -15.81 4.24
C SER A 60 -7.05 -16.46 3.33
N LEU A 61 -7.84 -15.66 2.59
CA LEU A 61 -8.78 -16.15 1.59
C LEU A 61 -8.04 -16.83 0.44
N LEU A 62 -6.85 -16.33 0.12
CA LEU A 62 -5.99 -16.84 -0.93
C LEU A 62 -5.32 -18.17 -0.52
N ALA A 63 -4.92 -18.27 0.75
CA ALA A 63 -4.31 -19.49 1.29
C ALA A 63 -5.30 -20.65 1.46
N ARG A 64 -6.56 -20.35 1.83
CA ARG A 64 -7.62 -21.32 2.04
C ARG A 64 -8.36 -21.74 0.77
N GLY A 65 -8.20 -20.98 -0.28
CA GLY A 65 -8.92 -21.16 -1.54
C GLY A 65 -8.24 -22.11 -2.53
N ALA A 66 -7.11 -22.71 -2.16
CA ALA A 66 -6.39 -23.66 -3.02
C ALA A 66 -7.29 -24.78 -3.58
N ASP A 67 -8.31 -25.20 -2.80
CA ASP A 67 -9.26 -26.24 -3.21
C ASP A 67 -10.56 -25.70 -3.86
N ARG A 68 -10.79 -24.39 -3.86
CA ARG A 68 -12.05 -23.77 -4.31
C ARG A 68 -11.89 -22.66 -5.36
N LEU A 69 -10.68 -22.18 -5.57
CA LEU A 69 -10.32 -21.21 -6.59
C LEU A 69 -9.71 -21.96 -7.77
N GLY A 70 -10.03 -21.57 -8.99
CA GLY A 70 -9.36 -22.13 -10.16
C GLY A 70 -7.85 -21.84 -10.16
N PRO A 71 -7.03 -22.53 -10.96
CA PRO A 71 -5.60 -22.30 -11.06
C PRO A 71 -5.19 -20.86 -11.38
N SER A 72 -6.12 -20.08 -11.96
CA SER A 72 -5.95 -18.65 -12.30
C SER A 72 -6.16 -17.69 -11.13
N ASP A 73 -6.68 -18.15 -10.00
CA ASP A 73 -7.06 -17.29 -8.86
C ASP A 73 -5.98 -17.23 -7.77
N PHE A 74 -4.79 -17.76 -8.03
CA PHE A 74 -3.66 -17.66 -7.12
C PHE A 74 -2.82 -16.42 -7.42
N PHE A 75 -2.46 -15.68 -6.39
CA PHE A 75 -1.41 -14.68 -6.57
C PHE A 75 -0.12 -15.36 -7.04
N PRO A 76 0.52 -14.81 -8.07
CA PRO A 76 1.72 -15.38 -8.61
C PRO A 76 2.83 -15.43 -7.56
N ASP A 77 3.47 -16.60 -7.43
CA ASP A 77 4.69 -16.76 -6.66
C ASP A 77 5.84 -16.04 -7.40
N ASP A 78 6.75 -15.42 -6.63
CA ASP A 78 7.98 -14.78 -7.16
C ASP A 78 8.82 -15.75 -8.02
N SER A 79 8.59 -17.06 -7.89
CA SER A 79 9.27 -18.09 -8.67
C SER A 79 8.67 -18.33 -10.06
N THR A 80 7.44 -17.87 -10.34
CA THR A 80 6.77 -18.08 -11.63
C THR A 80 7.19 -17.00 -12.64
N ALA A 81 7.30 -17.37 -13.92
CA ALA A 81 7.55 -16.41 -14.99
C ALA A 81 6.42 -15.38 -15.09
N LEU A 82 6.75 -14.16 -15.50
CA LEU A 82 5.75 -13.13 -15.77
C LEU A 82 4.91 -13.52 -16.99
N THR A 83 3.61 -13.30 -16.92
CA THR A 83 2.75 -13.31 -18.10
C THR A 83 3.02 -12.10 -18.97
N ALA A 84 2.64 -12.12 -20.24
CA ALA A 84 2.79 -10.98 -21.15
C ALA A 84 2.06 -9.72 -20.64
N ASP A 85 0.92 -9.89 -19.97
CA ASP A 85 0.14 -8.78 -19.38
C ASP A 85 0.86 -8.19 -18.15
N GLU A 86 1.44 -9.03 -17.28
CA GLU A 86 2.25 -8.58 -16.15
C GLU A 86 3.51 -7.86 -16.62
N GLU A 87 4.21 -8.43 -17.63
CA GLU A 87 5.38 -7.81 -18.23
C GLU A 87 5.06 -6.41 -18.77
N ALA A 88 4.03 -6.28 -19.60
CA ALA A 88 3.61 -5.00 -20.17
C ALA A 88 3.30 -3.96 -19.09
N PHE A 89 2.57 -4.35 -18.04
CA PHE A 89 2.23 -3.46 -16.94
C PHE A 89 3.46 -3.03 -16.13
N ILE A 90 4.37 -3.97 -15.83
CA ILE A 90 5.61 -3.67 -15.08
C ILE A 90 6.50 -2.73 -15.90
N VAL A 91 6.65 -2.98 -17.20
CA VAL A 91 7.40 -2.12 -18.12
C VAL A 91 6.81 -0.71 -18.11
N GLU A 92 5.49 -0.57 -18.28
CA GLU A 92 4.80 0.72 -18.24
C GLU A 92 5.03 1.46 -16.91
N ALA A 93 4.88 0.74 -15.78
CA ALA A 93 5.08 1.31 -14.46
C ALA A 93 6.53 1.75 -14.21
N MET A 94 7.50 0.97 -14.67
CA MET A 94 8.91 1.35 -14.56
C MET A 94 9.25 2.53 -15.48
N ASP A 95 8.67 2.60 -16.68
CA ASP A 95 8.84 3.74 -17.59
C ASP A 95 8.28 5.04 -17.00
N ASP A 96 7.21 4.98 -16.20
CA ASP A 96 6.71 6.14 -15.46
C ASP A 96 7.70 6.65 -14.40
N LEU A 97 8.53 5.76 -13.85
CA LEU A 97 9.52 6.08 -12.82
C LEU A 97 10.88 6.48 -13.37
N LEU A 98 11.14 6.25 -14.66
CA LEU A 98 12.39 6.57 -15.34
C LEU A 98 12.27 7.90 -16.09
N THR A 99 13.35 8.68 -16.07
CA THR A 99 13.49 9.86 -16.94
C THR A 99 13.57 9.44 -18.41
N PRO A 100 13.30 10.35 -19.38
CA PRO A 100 13.46 10.04 -20.81
C PRO A 100 14.85 9.52 -21.17
N GLN A 101 15.91 10.05 -20.56
CA GLN A 101 17.29 9.64 -20.77
C GLN A 101 17.54 8.20 -20.22
N GLU A 102 16.99 7.90 -19.06
CA GLU A 102 17.10 6.57 -18.46
C GLU A 102 16.34 5.51 -19.26
N ARG A 103 15.16 5.85 -19.82
CA ARG A 103 14.43 4.95 -20.72
C ARG A 103 15.25 4.66 -21.98
N ALA A 104 15.85 5.69 -22.60
CA ALA A 104 16.72 5.50 -23.75
C ALA A 104 17.92 4.60 -23.41
N LEU A 105 18.55 4.82 -22.25
CA LEU A 105 19.64 3.97 -21.77
C LEU A 105 19.18 2.52 -21.56
N ALA A 106 17.97 2.29 -21.03
CA ALA A 106 17.44 0.94 -20.85
C ALA A 106 17.33 0.17 -22.18
N GLU A 107 16.97 0.83 -23.27
CA GLU A 107 16.87 0.16 -24.58
C GLU A 107 18.24 -0.25 -25.17
N GLU A 108 19.33 0.40 -24.74
CA GLU A 108 20.69 0.10 -25.19
C GLU A 108 21.39 -1.00 -24.36
N LEU A 109 20.88 -1.33 -23.18
CA LEU A 109 21.53 -2.29 -22.26
C LEU A 109 21.35 -3.74 -22.73
N ASP A 110 22.41 -4.54 -22.55
CA ASP A 110 22.35 -5.99 -22.71
C ASP A 110 21.77 -6.62 -21.41
N PRO A 111 20.59 -7.26 -21.49
CA PRO A 111 19.95 -7.85 -20.31
C PRO A 111 20.69 -9.08 -19.75
N THR A 112 21.65 -9.64 -20.47
CA THR A 112 22.38 -10.85 -20.04
C THR A 112 23.36 -10.59 -18.91
N THR A 113 23.71 -9.33 -18.66
CA THR A 113 24.75 -8.94 -17.67
C THR A 113 24.31 -9.06 -16.20
N LEU A 114 22.99 -9.08 -15.88
CA LEU A 114 22.51 -9.12 -14.50
C LEU A 114 22.24 -10.50 -13.93
N GLY A 115 22.27 -11.55 -14.74
CA GLY A 115 22.05 -12.92 -14.24
C GLY A 115 20.70 -13.14 -13.55
N LEU A 116 19.66 -12.35 -13.88
CA LEU A 116 18.29 -12.52 -13.42
C LEU A 116 17.50 -13.41 -14.42
N PRO A 117 17.69 -14.74 -14.39
CA PRO A 117 17.26 -15.63 -15.48
C PRO A 117 15.73 -15.78 -15.58
N LYS A 118 14.97 -15.13 -14.67
CA LYS A 118 13.50 -15.30 -14.58
C LYS A 118 12.72 -14.07 -15.04
N LEU A 119 13.37 -12.94 -15.29
CA LEU A 119 12.70 -11.73 -15.75
C LEU A 119 12.83 -11.56 -17.26
N PRO A 120 11.79 -11.10 -17.95
CA PRO A 120 11.88 -10.74 -19.36
C PRO A 120 12.95 -9.67 -19.61
N PRO A 121 13.61 -9.68 -20.79
CA PRO A 121 14.64 -8.70 -21.13
C PRO A 121 14.20 -7.23 -20.99
N SER A 122 12.97 -6.92 -21.35
CA SER A 122 12.34 -5.59 -21.23
C SER A 122 12.31 -5.09 -19.77
N VAL A 123 11.91 -5.93 -18.83
CA VAL A 123 11.88 -5.63 -17.40
C VAL A 123 13.30 -5.57 -16.84
N THR A 124 14.17 -6.53 -17.23
CA THR A 124 15.55 -6.58 -16.74
C THR A 124 16.33 -5.31 -17.07
N ARG A 125 16.22 -4.77 -18.30
CA ARG A 125 16.91 -3.53 -18.71
C ARG A 125 16.48 -2.33 -17.86
N ARG A 126 15.19 -2.17 -17.60
CA ARG A 126 14.64 -1.10 -16.74
C ARG A 126 15.07 -1.26 -15.28
N ALA A 127 15.07 -2.50 -14.80
CA ALA A 127 15.59 -2.83 -13.48
C ALA A 127 17.06 -2.43 -13.33
N MET A 128 17.90 -2.72 -14.34
CA MET A 128 19.32 -2.32 -14.34
C MET A 128 19.52 -0.80 -14.24
N VAL A 129 18.71 -0.04 -14.95
CA VAL A 129 18.80 1.44 -14.90
C VAL A 129 18.29 1.96 -13.55
N TYR A 130 17.19 1.41 -13.06
CA TYR A 130 16.58 1.80 -11.79
C TYR A 130 17.52 1.51 -10.60
N ASP A 131 18.14 0.32 -10.55
CA ASP A 131 19.08 -0.07 -9.47
C ASP A 131 20.34 0.82 -9.41
N ARG A 132 20.71 1.51 -10.49
CA ARG A 132 21.82 2.49 -10.45
C ARG A 132 21.54 3.69 -9.55
N ARG A 133 20.27 3.98 -9.29
CA ARG A 133 19.83 5.11 -8.44
C ARG A 133 19.61 4.71 -6.99
N THR A 134 19.35 3.44 -6.77
CA THR A 134 18.96 2.93 -5.45
C THR A 134 20.05 2.02 -4.90
N PRO A 135 20.49 2.20 -3.66
CA PRO A 135 21.38 1.25 -3.02
C PRO A 135 20.62 -0.09 -2.80
N ASP A 136 21.35 -1.20 -2.99
CA ASP A 136 20.92 -2.54 -2.54
C ASP A 136 19.69 -3.19 -3.20
N SER A 137 19.67 -3.28 -4.55
CA SER A 137 18.78 -4.22 -5.27
C SER A 137 17.32 -4.26 -4.78
N VAL A 138 16.73 -3.07 -4.53
CA VAL A 138 15.34 -2.94 -4.06
C VAL A 138 14.30 -3.10 -5.18
N VAL A 139 14.74 -3.08 -6.44
CA VAL A 139 13.87 -3.20 -7.62
C VAL A 139 13.03 -4.48 -7.61
N GLY A 140 13.53 -5.56 -7.03
CA GLY A 140 12.78 -6.80 -6.86
C GLY A 140 11.51 -6.63 -6.04
N LYS A 141 11.53 -5.76 -5.01
CA LYS A 141 10.35 -5.43 -4.21
C LYS A 141 9.32 -4.65 -5.03
N LEU A 142 9.79 -3.69 -5.85
CA LEU A 142 8.93 -2.94 -6.75
C LEU A 142 8.24 -3.86 -7.75
N ILE A 143 8.99 -4.74 -8.44
CA ILE A 143 8.45 -5.70 -9.41
C ILE A 143 7.40 -6.60 -8.75
N THR A 144 7.70 -7.13 -7.57
CA THR A 144 6.76 -7.97 -6.82
C THR A 144 5.48 -7.19 -6.48
N CYS A 145 5.60 -5.97 -5.96
CA CYS A 145 4.43 -5.14 -5.64
C CYS A 145 3.58 -4.83 -6.89
N LEU A 146 4.22 -4.42 -7.99
CA LEU A 146 3.52 -4.15 -9.25
C LEU A 146 2.79 -5.38 -9.78
N ARG A 147 3.41 -6.56 -9.68
CA ARG A 147 2.80 -7.83 -10.05
C ARG A 147 1.55 -8.13 -9.21
N GLU A 148 1.64 -7.93 -7.91
CA GLU A 148 0.53 -8.11 -6.96
C GLU A 148 -0.62 -7.14 -7.26
N VAL A 149 -0.31 -5.87 -7.48
CA VAL A 149 -1.31 -4.85 -7.86
C VAL A 149 -1.98 -5.22 -9.18
N ARG A 150 -1.18 -5.59 -10.19
CA ARG A 150 -1.72 -5.99 -11.50
C ARG A 150 -2.64 -7.18 -11.39
N PHE A 151 -2.23 -8.20 -10.65
CA PHE A 151 -3.02 -9.39 -10.42
C PHE A 151 -4.36 -9.04 -9.75
N TYR A 152 -4.36 -8.24 -8.69
CA TYR A 152 -5.59 -7.79 -8.02
C TYR A 152 -6.52 -7.07 -9.00
N LEU A 153 -6.01 -6.12 -9.77
CA LEU A 153 -6.81 -5.32 -10.70
C LEU A 153 -7.37 -6.11 -11.89
N LYS A 154 -6.70 -7.20 -12.29
CA LYS A 154 -7.11 -8.03 -13.43
C LYS A 154 -8.09 -9.15 -13.08
N HIS A 155 -8.26 -9.46 -11.80
CA HIS A 155 -9.13 -10.57 -11.36
C HIS A 155 -10.34 -10.03 -10.57
N PRO A 156 -11.39 -9.52 -11.25
CA PRO A 156 -12.51 -8.85 -10.59
C PRO A 156 -13.24 -9.74 -9.57
N ASN A 157 -13.35 -11.04 -9.83
CA ASN A 157 -13.97 -11.98 -8.89
C ASN A 157 -13.15 -12.11 -7.60
N LEU A 158 -11.82 -12.06 -7.68
CA LEU A 158 -10.96 -12.06 -6.52
C LEU A 158 -11.03 -10.71 -5.80
N ALA A 159 -10.96 -9.62 -6.55
CA ALA A 159 -11.08 -8.28 -6.01
C ALA A 159 -12.38 -8.12 -5.22
N SER A 160 -13.53 -8.54 -5.77
CA SER A 160 -14.81 -8.51 -5.06
C SER A 160 -14.79 -9.30 -3.75
N LYS A 161 -14.24 -10.53 -3.74
CA LYS A 161 -14.13 -11.33 -2.51
C LYS A 161 -13.26 -10.64 -1.43
N VAL A 162 -12.14 -10.03 -1.85
CA VAL A 162 -11.27 -9.26 -0.96
C VAL A 162 -12.00 -8.04 -0.42
N GLN A 163 -12.65 -7.27 -1.29
CA GLN A 163 -13.44 -6.09 -0.94
C GLN A 163 -14.57 -6.43 0.03
N GLU A 164 -15.37 -7.45 -0.26
CA GLU A 164 -16.43 -7.94 0.63
C GLU A 164 -15.91 -8.33 2.02
N HIS A 165 -14.70 -8.94 2.06
CA HIS A 165 -14.08 -9.30 3.33
C HIS A 165 -13.63 -8.06 4.12
N VAL A 166 -13.07 -7.05 3.44
CA VAL A 166 -12.66 -5.80 4.07
C VAL A 166 -13.87 -4.99 4.54
N VAL A 167 -14.92 -4.87 3.73
CA VAL A 167 -16.16 -4.14 4.07
C VAL A 167 -16.82 -4.65 5.35
N LYS A 168 -16.73 -5.94 5.64
CA LYS A 168 -17.28 -6.53 6.88
C LYS A 168 -16.70 -5.94 8.16
N ALA A 169 -15.46 -5.44 8.13
CA ALA A 169 -14.84 -4.78 9.27
C ALA A 169 -15.43 -3.38 9.57
N PHE A 170 -16.31 -2.88 8.72
CA PHE A 170 -16.99 -1.58 8.86
C PHE A 170 -18.48 -1.73 9.14
N SER A 171 -18.97 -2.95 9.38
CA SER A 171 -20.42 -3.22 9.48
C SER A 171 -21.11 -2.63 10.71
N ASP A 172 -20.36 -2.32 11.78
CA ASP A 172 -20.88 -1.70 13.00
C ASP A 172 -20.75 -0.16 13.02
N ASP A 173 -20.23 0.41 11.93
CA ASP A 173 -20.01 1.87 11.76
C ASP A 173 -19.24 2.53 12.92
N THR A 174 -18.34 1.80 13.55
CA THR A 174 -17.50 2.33 14.65
C THR A 174 -16.11 2.76 14.19
N ALA A 175 -15.67 2.30 13.00
CA ALA A 175 -14.37 2.64 12.45
C ALA A 175 -14.30 4.13 12.08
N THR A 176 -13.34 4.84 12.67
CA THR A 176 -13.12 6.28 12.46
C THR A 176 -11.94 6.57 11.56
N VAL A 177 -10.94 5.68 11.55
CA VAL A 177 -9.70 5.80 10.76
C VAL A 177 -9.46 4.53 9.96
N VAL A 178 -9.11 4.71 8.69
CA VAL A 178 -8.65 3.62 7.82
C VAL A 178 -7.15 3.79 7.57
N ILE A 179 -6.35 2.75 7.81
CA ILE A 179 -4.92 2.74 7.47
C ILE A 179 -4.67 1.68 6.41
N GLY A 180 -4.33 2.08 5.20
CA GLY A 180 -3.95 1.20 4.10
C GLY A 180 -2.43 1.14 3.91
N HIS A 181 -1.86 -0.07 3.80
CA HIS A 181 -0.45 -0.27 3.51
C HIS A 181 -0.25 -1.03 2.20
N SER A 182 0.67 -0.54 1.33
CA SER A 182 1.01 -1.22 0.07
C SER A 182 -0.26 -1.46 -0.78
N LEU A 183 -0.49 -2.67 -1.32
CA LEU A 183 -1.73 -3.05 -2.01
C LEU A 183 -2.99 -2.78 -1.16
N GLY A 184 -2.91 -2.89 0.16
CA GLY A 184 -4.02 -2.54 1.05
C GLY A 184 -4.46 -1.09 0.95
N SER A 185 -3.57 -0.17 0.59
CA SER A 185 -3.91 1.23 0.32
C SER A 185 -4.71 1.41 -0.96
N VAL A 186 -4.43 0.62 -1.99
CA VAL A 186 -5.19 0.60 -3.26
C VAL A 186 -6.60 0.05 -3.01
N ILE A 187 -6.71 -1.05 -2.25
CA ILE A 187 -8.01 -1.65 -1.89
C ILE A 187 -8.86 -0.67 -1.09
N ALA A 188 -8.27 -0.07 -0.04
CA ALA A 188 -8.99 0.88 0.81
C ALA A 188 -9.40 2.15 0.03
N TYR A 189 -8.51 2.70 -0.80
CA TYR A 189 -8.82 3.82 -1.68
C TYR A 189 -10.02 3.53 -2.59
N ASP A 190 -10.02 2.34 -3.22
CA ASP A 190 -11.09 1.93 -4.12
C ASP A 190 -12.44 1.82 -3.40
N LEU A 191 -12.45 1.24 -2.19
CA LEU A 191 -13.65 1.12 -1.35
C LEU A 191 -14.17 2.48 -0.86
N ILE A 192 -13.28 3.41 -0.50
CA ILE A 192 -13.67 4.75 -0.03
C ILE A 192 -14.23 5.57 -1.19
N ARG A 193 -13.56 5.63 -2.35
CA ARG A 193 -14.04 6.41 -3.50
C ARG A 193 -15.37 5.90 -4.06
N GLN A 194 -15.69 4.61 -3.83
CA GLN A 194 -16.98 4.00 -4.17
C GLN A 194 -18.01 4.11 -3.03
N GLU A 195 -17.69 4.84 -1.96
CA GLU A 195 -18.53 5.04 -0.78
C GLU A 195 -18.96 3.73 -0.08
N GLN A 196 -18.21 2.64 -0.26
CA GLN A 196 -18.55 1.35 0.35
C GLN A 196 -18.22 1.27 1.85
N ILE A 197 -17.21 2.04 2.30
CA ILE A 197 -16.77 2.08 3.72
C ILE A 197 -16.73 3.50 4.29
N ALA A 198 -16.98 4.51 3.49
CA ALA A 198 -16.95 5.90 3.89
C ALA A 198 -18.03 6.70 3.14
N ALA A 199 -19.27 6.24 3.20
CA ALA A 199 -20.42 6.99 2.71
C ALA A 199 -20.67 8.24 3.58
N PRO A 200 -21.34 9.29 3.06
CA PRO A 200 -21.75 10.42 3.87
C PRO A 200 -22.55 9.99 5.09
N GLY A 201 -22.13 10.40 6.27
CA GLY A 201 -22.77 10.06 7.55
C GLY A 201 -22.22 8.84 8.27
N THR A 202 -21.27 8.11 7.68
CA THR A 202 -20.53 7.05 8.40
C THR A 202 -19.47 7.63 9.32
N ALA A 203 -18.97 6.82 10.27
CA ALA A 203 -17.97 7.25 11.24
C ALA A 203 -16.59 7.51 10.63
N VAL A 204 -16.27 6.94 9.45
CA VAL A 204 -14.96 7.10 8.79
C VAL A 204 -14.76 8.55 8.34
N HIS A 205 -13.75 9.19 8.91
CA HIS A 205 -13.38 10.58 8.60
C HIS A 205 -11.90 10.76 8.23
N THR A 206 -11.07 9.73 8.41
CA THR A 206 -9.63 9.81 8.14
C THR A 206 -9.15 8.56 7.39
N PHE A 207 -8.45 8.79 6.29
CA PHE A 207 -7.74 7.75 5.55
C PHE A 207 -6.24 8.02 5.57
N VAL A 208 -5.46 7.03 5.93
CA VAL A 208 -4.00 7.08 5.93
C VAL A 208 -3.46 6.05 4.97
N THR A 209 -2.69 6.47 3.99
CA THR A 209 -1.92 5.57 3.13
C THR A 209 -0.47 5.54 3.57
N CYS A 210 0.10 4.35 3.66
CA CYS A 210 1.48 4.08 4.04
C CYS A 210 2.15 3.25 2.94
N GLY A 211 3.24 3.74 2.35
CA GLY A 211 3.94 3.00 1.30
C GLY A 211 3.05 2.65 0.10
N SER A 212 2.25 3.62 -0.37
CA SER A 212 1.20 3.38 -1.35
C SER A 212 1.71 3.41 -2.78
N PRO A 213 1.41 2.42 -3.64
CA PRO A 213 1.73 2.45 -5.05
C PRO A 213 0.82 3.37 -5.87
N LEU A 214 -0.14 4.05 -5.27
CA LEU A 214 -1.00 5.05 -5.96
C LEU A 214 -0.20 6.24 -6.52
N GLY A 215 1.03 6.46 -6.06
CA GLY A 215 1.98 7.41 -6.65
C GLY A 215 2.40 7.06 -8.07
N ILE A 216 2.35 5.78 -8.45
CA ILE A 216 2.79 5.30 -9.77
C ILE A 216 1.66 5.50 -10.80
N PRO A 217 1.87 6.28 -11.88
CA PRO A 217 0.82 6.58 -12.86
C PRO A 217 0.19 5.34 -13.50
N ALA A 218 0.97 4.30 -13.82
CA ALA A 218 0.46 3.04 -14.38
C ALA A 218 -0.56 2.35 -13.45
N VAL A 219 -0.36 2.42 -12.14
CA VAL A 219 -1.32 1.89 -11.16
C VAL A 219 -2.65 2.65 -11.27
N ARG A 220 -2.61 3.98 -11.33
CA ARG A 220 -3.82 4.81 -11.48
C ARG A 220 -4.54 4.54 -12.79
N ARG A 221 -3.80 4.42 -13.90
CA ARG A 221 -4.39 4.06 -15.21
C ARG A 221 -5.06 2.70 -15.16
N ALA A 222 -4.43 1.71 -14.53
CA ALA A 222 -5.00 0.37 -14.37
C ALA A 222 -6.28 0.35 -13.51
N MET A 223 -6.43 1.31 -12.60
CA MET A 223 -7.67 1.56 -11.85
C MET A 223 -8.68 2.43 -12.60
N ASN A 224 -8.41 2.79 -13.86
CA ASN A 224 -9.16 3.78 -14.64
C ASN A 224 -9.19 5.18 -13.99
N ILE A 225 -8.07 5.57 -13.39
CA ILE A 225 -7.83 6.90 -12.85
C ILE A 225 -6.71 7.55 -13.67
N PRO A 226 -7.04 8.36 -14.69
CA PRO A 226 -6.09 8.76 -15.74
C PRO A 226 -5.12 9.89 -15.35
N GLY A 227 -5.00 10.26 -14.10
CA GLY A 227 -4.04 11.27 -13.67
C GLY A 227 -4.14 11.57 -12.18
N PRO A 228 -3.15 12.23 -11.57
CA PRO A 228 -3.17 12.55 -10.16
C PRO A 228 -4.33 13.49 -9.79
N GLU A 229 -4.72 14.37 -10.69
CA GLU A 229 -5.86 15.27 -10.50
C GLU A 229 -7.21 14.57 -10.36
N LEU A 230 -7.29 13.30 -10.73
CA LEU A 230 -8.47 12.46 -10.58
C LEU A 230 -8.42 11.56 -9.33
N LEU A 231 -7.32 11.58 -8.59
CA LEU A 231 -7.29 11.00 -7.25
C LEU A 231 -8.15 11.90 -6.34
N ALA A 232 -9.36 11.47 -6.06
CA ALA A 232 -10.31 12.21 -5.24
C ALA A 232 -10.87 11.33 -4.12
N MET A 233 -11.16 11.99 -2.99
CA MET A 233 -11.81 11.38 -1.84
C MET A 233 -13.11 12.10 -1.57
N PRO A 234 -14.11 11.46 -0.94
CA PRO A 234 -15.27 12.15 -0.39
C PRO A 234 -14.84 13.32 0.48
N ALA A 235 -15.52 14.47 0.37
CA ALA A 235 -15.08 15.72 1.02
C ALA A 235 -15.00 15.63 2.55
N HIS A 236 -15.73 14.70 3.18
CA HIS A 236 -15.71 14.47 4.61
C HIS A 236 -14.55 13.58 5.09
N VAL A 237 -13.85 12.92 4.16
CA VAL A 237 -12.68 12.07 4.47
C VAL A 237 -11.40 12.86 4.25
N LYS A 238 -10.61 13.01 5.28
CA LYS A 238 -9.27 13.59 5.20
C LYS A 238 -8.28 12.50 4.83
N TRP A 239 -7.49 12.75 3.80
CA TRP A 239 -6.49 11.81 3.31
C TRP A 239 -5.08 12.26 3.66
N LEU A 240 -4.39 11.45 4.46
CA LEU A 240 -2.97 11.58 4.76
C LEU A 240 -2.19 10.50 4.01
N ASN A 241 -1.30 10.91 3.11
CA ASN A 241 -0.38 9.99 2.45
C ASN A 241 1.00 10.10 3.11
N VAL A 242 1.44 9.01 3.73
CA VAL A 242 2.75 8.92 4.38
C VAL A 242 3.65 8.07 3.50
N TYR A 243 4.72 8.67 3.00
CA TYR A 243 5.65 8.02 2.08
C TYR A 243 7.10 8.26 2.49
N ASP A 244 7.95 7.32 2.16
CA ASP A 244 9.40 7.41 2.28
C ASP A 244 9.98 7.48 0.85
N PRO A 245 10.84 8.46 0.51
CA PRO A 245 11.48 8.52 -0.79
C PRO A 245 12.34 7.31 -1.14
N ASP A 246 12.86 6.60 -0.13
CA ASP A 246 13.64 5.37 -0.30
C ASP A 246 12.75 4.12 -0.43
N ASP A 247 11.44 4.24 -0.21
CA ASP A 247 10.48 3.19 -0.48
C ASP A 247 10.10 3.19 -1.98
N VAL A 248 10.72 2.31 -2.73
CA VAL A 248 10.53 2.18 -4.18
C VAL A 248 9.08 1.94 -4.60
N VAL A 249 8.25 1.39 -3.72
CA VAL A 249 6.83 1.11 -4.00
C VAL A 249 6.01 2.39 -4.10
N THR A 250 6.44 3.48 -3.46
CA THR A 250 5.76 4.79 -3.55
C THR A 250 6.05 5.54 -4.85
N GLY A 251 7.03 5.08 -5.63
CA GLY A 251 7.58 5.82 -6.75
C GLY A 251 8.43 7.02 -6.33
N ALA A 252 8.92 7.04 -5.09
CA ALA A 252 9.73 8.10 -4.49
C ALA A 252 9.05 9.49 -4.51
N ALA A 253 7.72 9.54 -4.58
CA ALA A 253 6.95 10.78 -4.70
C ALA A 253 5.65 10.73 -3.91
N GLY A 254 5.18 11.91 -3.49
CA GLY A 254 3.87 12.08 -2.90
C GLY A 254 2.74 12.06 -3.94
N LEU A 255 1.52 12.18 -3.45
CA LEU A 255 0.28 12.14 -4.25
C LEU A 255 -0.33 13.53 -4.50
N ALA A 256 0.09 14.55 -3.73
CA ALA A 256 -0.59 15.86 -3.70
C ALA A 256 -0.42 16.68 -4.99
N LEU A 257 0.51 16.34 -5.87
CA LEU A 257 0.64 17.00 -7.17
C LEU A 257 -0.58 16.70 -8.04
N GLY A 258 -1.55 17.60 -8.01
CA GLY A 258 -2.79 17.50 -8.77
C GLY A 258 -3.93 16.72 -8.08
N ALA A 259 -3.71 16.11 -6.93
CA ALA A 259 -4.77 15.44 -6.17
C ALA A 259 -5.48 16.42 -5.22
N ARG A 260 -6.79 16.22 -5.04
CA ARG A 260 -7.59 16.99 -4.09
C ARG A 260 -7.74 16.24 -2.77
N ASN A 261 -7.74 17.00 -1.66
CA ASN A 261 -7.99 16.47 -0.31
C ASN A 261 -6.98 15.43 0.18
N VAL A 262 -5.76 15.44 -0.36
CA VAL A 262 -4.63 14.65 0.14
C VAL A 262 -3.56 15.55 0.73
N THR A 263 -2.98 15.13 1.84
CA THR A 263 -1.81 15.75 2.44
C THR A 263 -0.67 14.74 2.41
N ASP A 264 0.40 15.06 1.68
CA ASP A 264 1.61 14.25 1.68
C ASP A 264 2.47 14.57 2.90
N VAL A 265 3.00 13.53 3.51
CA VAL A 265 4.02 13.64 4.57
C VAL A 265 5.15 12.67 4.28
N GLU A 266 6.31 13.25 4.03
CA GLU A 266 7.56 12.52 3.88
C GLU A 266 8.07 12.05 5.24
N VAL A 267 8.56 10.81 5.30
CA VAL A 267 9.17 10.19 6.49
C VAL A 267 10.43 9.45 6.11
N ASP A 268 11.30 9.24 7.08
CA ASP A 268 12.48 8.37 6.99
C ASP A 268 12.20 7.08 7.78
N ASN A 269 12.04 5.98 7.08
CA ASN A 269 11.81 4.65 7.66
C ASN A 269 13.12 3.89 7.93
N GLY A 270 14.24 4.46 7.51
CA GLY A 270 15.58 3.87 7.58
C GLY A 270 15.86 2.86 6.47
N ASN A 271 17.11 2.47 6.34
CA ASN A 271 17.65 1.80 5.14
C ASN A 271 17.45 0.28 5.09
N ILE A 272 16.94 -0.36 6.16
CA ILE A 272 16.83 -1.84 6.20
C ILE A 272 15.61 -2.30 5.38
N ASP A 273 14.45 -1.74 5.64
CA ASP A 273 13.22 -2.02 4.91
C ASP A 273 12.27 -0.81 4.96
N PRO A 274 12.51 0.20 4.09
CA PRO A 274 11.69 1.41 4.05
C PRO A 274 10.20 1.12 3.79
N HIS A 275 9.89 -0.01 3.10
CA HIS A 275 8.53 -0.44 2.81
C HIS A 275 7.83 -1.15 3.97
N ALA A 276 8.52 -1.49 5.05
CA ALA A 276 7.91 -2.23 6.15
C ALA A 276 6.77 -1.43 6.80
N VAL A 277 5.58 -2.04 6.93
CA VAL A 277 4.44 -1.39 7.57
C VAL A 277 4.75 -0.92 9.00
N GLN A 278 5.57 -1.68 9.74
CA GLN A 278 5.98 -1.33 11.09
C GLN A 278 6.84 -0.05 11.13
N ALA A 279 7.57 0.24 10.07
CA ALA A 279 8.34 1.47 9.94
C ALA A 279 7.38 2.67 9.79
N TYR A 280 6.38 2.59 8.94
CA TYR A 280 5.36 3.61 8.78
C TYR A 280 4.53 3.82 10.05
N LEU A 281 4.01 2.76 10.65
CA LEU A 281 3.12 2.84 11.81
C LEU A 281 3.77 3.48 13.06
N ARG A 282 5.08 3.43 13.19
CA ARG A 282 5.80 4.08 14.30
C ARG A 282 6.06 5.57 14.08
N THR A 283 5.75 6.11 12.90
CA THR A 283 6.01 7.52 12.58
C THR A 283 5.04 8.46 13.28
N LEU A 284 5.49 9.68 13.57
CA LEU A 284 4.65 10.69 14.25
C LEU A 284 3.40 11.09 13.45
N PRO A 285 3.44 11.23 12.11
CA PRO A 285 2.24 11.52 11.33
C PRO A 285 1.15 10.48 11.49
N VAL A 286 1.51 9.18 11.41
CA VAL A 286 0.57 8.07 11.59
C VAL A 286 0.04 8.03 13.02
N ALA A 287 0.91 8.18 14.01
CA ALA A 287 0.52 8.24 15.42
C ALA A 287 -0.47 9.40 15.69
N ARG A 288 -0.24 10.56 15.07
CA ARG A 288 -1.16 11.72 15.20
C ARG A 288 -2.51 11.42 14.58
N ALA A 289 -2.56 10.84 13.38
CA ALA A 289 -3.80 10.45 12.73
C ALA A 289 -4.57 9.39 13.54
N ALA A 290 -3.86 8.48 14.18
CA ALA A 290 -4.42 7.41 14.99
C ALA A 290 -4.99 7.86 16.35
N THR A 291 -4.61 9.05 16.86
CA THR A 291 -5.01 9.54 18.18
C THR A 291 -5.90 10.79 18.14
N ARG A 292 -6.02 11.44 16.99
CA ARG A 292 -6.79 12.67 16.81
C ARG A 292 -7.42 12.72 15.43
N SER A 293 -8.61 13.30 15.35
CA SER A 293 -9.13 13.76 14.07
C SER A 293 -8.14 14.75 13.45
N LEU A 294 -7.73 14.55 12.20
CA LEU A 294 -6.92 15.53 11.48
C LEU A 294 -7.75 16.80 11.31
N SER A 295 -7.31 17.90 11.90
CA SER A 295 -7.98 19.21 11.83
C SER A 295 -7.83 19.85 10.45
#